data_cf0ba9582d171867fe163c3b34bf5bec
#
_entry.id   cf0ba9582d171867fe163c3b34bf5bec
#
_cell.length_a   1.000
_cell.length_b   1.000
_cell.length_c   1.000
_cell.angle_alpha   90.00
_cell.angle_beta   90.00
_cell.angle_gamma   90.00
#
_symmetry.space_group_name_H-M   'P 1'
#
loop_
_entity.id
_entity.type
_entity.pdbx_description
1 polymer ?
#
loop_
_entity_poly.entity_id
_entity_poly.type
_entity_poly.pdbx_seq_one_letter_code
_entity_poly.pdbx_strand_id
1 'polypeptide(L)'
;MFSTTRRLVQVALVAALLVGCTTTGTIDGRVAGPDQPAAAVAFTYTASWGRHGGTLSTRLPSGEGFSGQYVPITSTRTVDARDPFFWHPDWADWNPFSTPWFDGSDGSTSVTHYSDKVVATLFGDQGDVMRCRFRLHDPERGMPGGGVGQCQVSNGSHIDAHF
;
A
#
# COMPACT_ATOMS: atom_id res chain seq x y z
N MET A 1 22.48 27.32 -37.64
CA MET A 1 22.84 26.07 -36.92
C MET A 1 22.53 26.08 -35.42
N PHE A 2 21.96 27.14 -34.84
CA PHE A 2 21.69 27.25 -33.38
C PHE A 2 20.27 26.81 -32.93
N SER A 3 19.35 26.54 -33.86
CA SER A 3 17.96 26.21 -33.50
C SER A 3 17.72 24.77 -33.07
N THR A 4 18.50 23.82 -33.59
CA THR A 4 18.32 22.38 -33.36
C THR A 4 18.82 21.97 -31.98
N THR A 5 19.90 22.55 -31.53
CA THR A 5 20.50 22.27 -30.20
C THR A 5 19.59 22.74 -29.06
N ARG A 6 18.89 23.86 -29.23
CA ARG A 6 17.98 24.42 -28.23
C ARG A 6 16.72 23.55 -28.04
N ARG A 7 16.23 22.93 -29.12
CA ARG A 7 15.07 22.00 -29.06
C ARG A 7 15.44 20.67 -28.40
N LEU A 8 16.63 20.15 -28.65
CA LEU A 8 17.13 18.92 -28.00
C LEU A 8 17.31 19.08 -26.49
N VAL A 9 17.79 20.23 -26.05
CA VAL A 9 17.95 20.54 -24.61
C VAL A 9 16.58 20.66 -23.91
N GLN A 10 15.59 21.26 -24.58
CA GLN A 10 14.24 21.37 -24.01
C GLN A 10 13.52 20.01 -23.90
N VAL A 11 13.69 19.12 -24.88
CA VAL A 11 13.12 17.77 -24.83
C VAL A 11 13.79 16.93 -23.72
N ALA A 12 15.11 17.04 -23.55
CA ALA A 12 15.81 16.35 -22.48
C ALA A 12 15.40 16.84 -21.08
N LEU A 13 15.12 18.14 -20.92
CA LEU A 13 14.70 18.72 -19.64
C LEU A 13 13.28 18.28 -19.26
N VAL A 14 12.37 18.12 -20.22
CA VAL A 14 10.98 17.66 -19.98
C VAL A 14 10.95 16.17 -19.63
N ALA A 15 11.82 15.36 -20.24
CA ALA A 15 11.91 13.93 -19.93
C ALA A 15 12.43 13.64 -18.50
N ALA A 16 13.23 14.53 -17.93
CA ALA A 16 13.74 14.38 -16.56
C ALA A 16 12.71 14.65 -15.45
N LEU A 17 11.55 15.24 -15.76
CA LEU A 17 10.52 15.59 -14.79
C LEU A 17 9.46 14.49 -14.58
N LEU A 18 9.57 13.36 -15.27
CA LEU A 18 8.62 12.23 -15.15
C LEU A 18 9.08 11.15 -14.17
N VAL A 19 9.99 11.45 -13.25
CA VAL A 19 10.34 10.53 -12.16
C VAL A 19 9.18 10.50 -11.17
N GLY A 20 8.28 9.53 -11.33
CA GLY A 20 7.20 9.29 -10.40
C GLY A 20 7.77 9.04 -9.00
N CYS A 21 7.23 9.73 -8.00
CA CYS A 21 7.59 9.52 -6.59
C CYS A 21 7.17 8.12 -6.15
N THR A 22 8.09 7.17 -6.13
CA THR A 22 7.91 5.87 -5.50
C THR A 22 8.68 5.85 -4.19
N THR A 23 8.06 5.32 -3.14
CA THR A 23 8.74 5.10 -1.85
C THR A 23 9.14 3.64 -1.77
N THR A 24 10.41 3.40 -1.50
CA THR A 24 10.95 2.04 -1.29
C THR A 24 11.34 1.88 0.18
N GLY A 25 11.07 0.71 0.74
CA GLY A 25 11.48 0.37 2.10
C GLY A 25 11.74 -1.12 2.26
N THR A 26 12.20 -1.49 3.45
CA THR A 26 12.51 -2.87 3.82
C THR A 26 11.62 -3.34 4.96
N ILE A 27 11.36 -4.64 5.00
CA ILE A 27 10.65 -5.35 6.07
C ILE A 27 11.57 -6.45 6.53
N ASP A 28 11.92 -6.47 7.80
CA ASP A 28 12.71 -7.54 8.38
C ASP A 28 11.82 -8.67 8.84
N GLY A 29 12.28 -9.90 8.65
CA GLY A 29 11.50 -11.08 9.01
C GLY A 29 12.38 -12.26 9.41
N ARG A 30 11.70 -13.29 9.88
CA ARG A 30 12.31 -14.57 10.22
C ARG A 30 11.49 -15.69 9.60
N VAL A 31 12.12 -16.46 8.73
CA VAL A 31 11.52 -17.63 8.10
C VAL A 31 11.82 -18.88 8.95
N ALA A 32 10.83 -19.72 9.12
CA ALA A 32 10.96 -21.05 9.69
C ALA A 32 10.27 -22.06 8.78
N GLY A 33 10.95 -23.13 8.43
CA GLY A 33 10.42 -24.24 7.66
C GLY A 33 10.25 -25.49 8.52
N PRO A 34 9.49 -26.49 8.03
CA PRO A 34 9.28 -27.74 8.77
C PRO A 34 10.58 -28.49 9.11
N ASP A 35 11.60 -28.38 8.25
CA ASP A 35 12.87 -29.11 8.38
C ASP A 35 14.10 -28.16 8.40
N GLN A 36 13.88 -26.86 8.57
CA GLN A 36 14.97 -25.88 8.53
C GLN A 36 14.95 -24.99 9.78
N PRO A 37 16.13 -24.69 10.35
CA PRO A 37 16.22 -23.73 11.45
C PRO A 37 15.74 -22.35 10.99
N ALA A 38 15.21 -21.57 11.93
CA ALA A 38 14.77 -20.23 11.66
C ALA A 38 15.94 -19.35 11.17
N ALA A 39 15.75 -18.65 10.06
CA ALA A 39 16.74 -17.79 9.43
C ALA A 39 16.16 -16.38 9.18
N ALA A 40 17.05 -15.39 9.12
CA ALA A 40 16.66 -14.03 8.79
C ALA A 40 16.29 -13.94 7.31
N VAL A 41 15.27 -13.12 7.00
CA VAL A 41 14.84 -12.79 5.67
C VAL A 41 14.46 -11.30 5.62
N ALA A 42 14.74 -10.65 4.49
CA ALA A 42 14.33 -9.26 4.27
C ALA A 42 13.45 -9.17 3.03
N PHE A 43 12.38 -8.40 3.13
CA PHE A 43 11.56 -8.03 1.99
C PHE A 43 11.90 -6.60 1.57
N THR A 44 11.82 -6.34 0.28
CA THR A 44 11.84 -4.99 -0.28
C THR A 44 10.45 -4.68 -0.82
N TYR A 45 9.89 -3.56 -0.39
CA TYR A 45 8.63 -3.08 -0.96
C TYR A 45 8.84 -1.77 -1.72
N THR A 46 8.00 -1.57 -2.75
CA THR A 46 7.90 -0.29 -3.46
C THR A 46 6.44 0.15 -3.40
N ALA A 47 6.19 1.25 -2.73
CA ALA A 47 4.86 1.82 -2.60
C ALA A 47 4.57 2.77 -3.78
N SER A 48 3.43 2.58 -4.43
CA SER A 48 2.91 3.52 -5.41
C SER A 48 2.31 4.74 -4.70
N TRP A 49 2.42 5.90 -5.34
CA TRP A 49 1.81 7.12 -4.82
C TRP A 49 0.28 6.94 -4.72
N GLY A 50 -0.32 7.42 -3.63
CA GLY A 50 -1.78 7.36 -3.44
C GLY A 50 -2.30 6.15 -2.66
N ARG A 51 -1.46 5.40 -1.95
CA ARG A 51 -1.85 4.28 -1.05
C ARG A 51 -2.60 3.11 -1.72
N HIS A 52 -2.45 2.97 -3.04
CA HIS A 52 -3.16 1.95 -3.82
C HIS A 52 -2.46 0.58 -3.86
N GLY A 53 -1.45 0.37 -3.00
CA GLY A 53 -0.63 -0.83 -3.01
C GLY A 53 0.73 -0.61 -3.64
N GLY A 54 1.40 -1.70 -3.97
CA GLY A 54 2.73 -1.67 -4.55
C GLY A 54 3.28 -3.06 -4.81
N THR A 55 4.58 -3.15 -4.98
CA THR A 55 5.27 -4.42 -5.17
C THR A 55 6.00 -4.84 -3.89
N LEU A 56 6.11 -6.14 -3.70
CA LEU A 56 6.83 -6.77 -2.61
C LEU A 56 7.71 -7.87 -3.19
N SER A 57 8.96 -7.94 -2.77
CA SER A 57 9.90 -8.96 -3.20
C SER A 57 10.80 -9.40 -2.05
N THR A 58 11.24 -10.65 -2.11
CA THR A 58 12.21 -11.23 -1.16
C THR A 58 12.96 -12.37 -1.81
N ARG A 59 14.07 -12.77 -1.19
CA ARG A 59 14.78 -14.01 -1.49
C ARG A 59 14.96 -14.80 -0.20
N LEU A 60 14.47 -16.03 -0.21
CA LEU A 60 14.60 -16.92 0.93
C LEU A 60 16.02 -17.49 1.04
N PRO A 61 16.43 -17.97 2.22
CA PRO A 61 17.71 -18.66 2.40
C PRO A 61 17.88 -19.91 1.53
N SER A 62 16.77 -20.51 1.06
CA SER A 62 16.78 -21.58 0.06
C SER A 62 17.31 -21.15 -1.32
N GLY A 63 17.43 -19.84 -1.54
CA GLY A 63 17.82 -19.25 -2.82
C GLY A 63 16.63 -18.86 -3.71
N GLU A 64 15.41 -19.28 -3.38
CA GLU A 64 14.21 -18.93 -4.15
C GLU A 64 13.85 -17.45 -3.98
N GLY A 65 13.63 -16.79 -5.10
CA GLY A 65 13.19 -15.41 -5.17
C GLY A 65 11.69 -15.30 -5.35
N PHE A 66 11.04 -14.49 -4.54
CA PHE A 66 9.60 -14.24 -4.59
C PHE A 66 9.32 -12.78 -4.97
N SER A 67 8.34 -12.57 -5.83
CA SER A 67 7.88 -11.23 -6.20
C SER A 67 6.38 -11.21 -6.44
N GLY A 68 5.75 -10.08 -6.16
CA GLY A 68 4.31 -9.93 -6.34
C GLY A 68 3.82 -8.55 -5.92
N GLN A 69 2.51 -8.44 -5.78
CA GLN A 69 1.86 -7.19 -5.41
C GLN A 69 1.23 -7.31 -4.02
N TYR A 70 1.23 -6.20 -3.30
CA TYR A 70 0.44 -6.03 -2.11
C TYR A 70 -0.67 -5.00 -2.34
N VAL A 71 -1.79 -5.18 -1.66
CA VAL A 71 -2.94 -4.28 -1.71
C VAL A 71 -3.47 -4.03 -0.30
N PRO A 72 -3.77 -2.78 0.07
CA PRO A 72 -4.48 -2.48 1.31
C PRO A 72 -5.94 -2.91 1.17
N ILE A 73 -6.52 -3.41 2.25
CA ILE A 73 -7.95 -3.68 2.32
C ILE A 73 -8.65 -2.35 2.62
N THR A 74 -9.53 -1.94 1.72
CA THR A 74 -10.32 -0.71 1.86
C THR A 74 -11.80 -1.05 1.95
N SER A 75 -12.55 -0.26 2.70
CA SER A 75 -14.01 -0.28 2.69
C SER A 75 -14.53 1.09 2.24
N THR A 76 -15.42 1.08 1.26
CA THR A 76 -16.10 2.30 0.82
C THR A 76 -17.52 2.26 1.36
N ARG A 77 -17.92 3.29 2.07
CA ARG A 77 -19.32 3.52 2.48
C ARG A 77 -19.86 4.71 1.72
N THR A 78 -21.01 4.53 1.12
CA THR A 78 -21.81 5.64 0.62
C THR A 78 -22.65 6.15 1.78
N VAL A 79 -22.47 7.40 2.16
CA VAL A 79 -23.25 8.06 3.20
C VAL A 79 -24.27 8.94 2.47
N ASP A 80 -25.55 8.62 2.63
CA ASP A 80 -26.62 9.49 2.17
C ASP A 80 -26.63 10.74 3.04
N ALA A 81 -26.69 11.91 2.41
CA ALA A 81 -26.80 13.20 3.11
C ALA A 81 -28.07 13.32 3.98
N ARG A 82 -28.95 12.34 3.90
CA ARG A 82 -30.18 12.22 4.70
C ARG A 82 -30.05 11.34 5.92
N ASP A 83 -28.83 10.84 6.23
CA ASP A 83 -28.64 10.04 7.45
C ASP A 83 -28.94 10.93 8.68
N PRO A 84 -29.97 10.60 9.49
CA PRO A 84 -30.38 11.41 10.65
C PRO A 84 -29.26 11.56 11.69
N PHE A 85 -28.23 10.71 11.64
CA PHE A 85 -27.06 10.84 12.50
C PHE A 85 -26.16 12.04 12.14
N PHE A 86 -26.23 12.54 10.91
CA PHE A 86 -25.51 13.73 10.45
C PHE A 86 -26.19 15.05 10.85
N TRP A 87 -27.46 15.00 11.25
CA TRP A 87 -28.29 16.18 11.53
C TRP A 87 -28.55 16.44 13.01
N HIS A 88 -27.78 15.84 13.91
CA HIS A 88 -27.91 16.16 15.31
C HIS A 88 -27.45 17.60 15.54
N PRO A 89 -28.31 18.52 16.03
CA PRO A 89 -27.98 19.94 16.20
C PRO A 89 -26.74 20.20 17.06
N ASP A 90 -26.49 19.30 18.02
CA ASP A 90 -25.37 19.39 18.96
C ASP A 90 -24.01 19.04 18.34
N TRP A 91 -24.00 18.51 17.10
CA TRP A 91 -22.78 18.13 16.36
C TRP A 91 -22.56 18.97 15.11
N ALA A 92 -23.41 19.98 14.87
CA ALA A 92 -23.29 20.85 13.70
C ALA A 92 -21.92 21.57 13.62
N ASP A 93 -21.37 21.92 14.79
CA ASP A 93 -20.07 22.60 14.88
C ASP A 93 -18.87 21.67 14.62
N TRP A 94 -19.09 20.35 14.66
CA TRP A 94 -18.08 19.34 14.43
C TRP A 94 -18.12 18.71 13.03
N ASN A 95 -19.12 19.10 12.24
CA ASN A 95 -19.22 18.61 10.86
C ASN A 95 -18.39 19.50 9.92
N PRO A 96 -17.20 19.07 9.46
CA PRO A 96 -16.38 19.84 8.53
C PRO A 96 -17.05 20.06 7.17
N PHE A 97 -18.20 19.41 6.92
CA PHE A 97 -18.99 19.54 5.70
C PHE A 97 -20.23 20.43 5.89
N SER A 98 -20.48 20.97 7.07
CA SER A 98 -21.54 21.97 7.32
C SER A 98 -21.13 23.36 6.83
N THR A 99 -20.50 23.44 5.65
CA THR A 99 -20.29 24.73 5.01
C THR A 99 -21.61 25.19 4.39
N PRO A 100 -21.95 26.49 4.46
CA PRO A 100 -23.17 27.07 3.86
C PRO A 100 -23.26 26.95 2.35
N TRP A 101 -22.28 26.29 1.72
CA TRP A 101 -22.18 26.11 0.26
C TRP A 101 -22.79 24.77 -0.24
N PHE A 102 -23.22 23.87 0.67
CA PHE A 102 -23.98 22.70 0.28
C PHE A 102 -25.47 23.01 0.30
N ASP A 103 -25.88 23.79 -0.71
CA ASP A 103 -27.29 23.92 -1.06
C ASP A 103 -27.78 22.55 -1.58
N GLY A 104 -28.66 21.94 -0.81
CA GLY A 104 -29.62 20.86 -1.02
C GLY A 104 -29.63 20.00 -2.28
N SER A 105 -28.49 19.76 -2.92
CA SER A 105 -28.42 18.78 -3.98
C SER A 105 -28.30 17.37 -3.40
N ASP A 106 -29.10 16.45 -3.90
CA ASP A 106 -29.17 15.01 -3.56
C ASP A 106 -27.80 14.30 -3.78
N GLY A 107 -26.77 14.68 -3.03
CA GLY A 107 -25.42 14.16 -3.16
C GLY A 107 -25.14 13.05 -2.16
N SER A 108 -25.03 11.83 -2.63
CA SER A 108 -24.36 10.78 -1.86
C SER A 108 -22.85 11.06 -1.82
N THR A 109 -22.27 11.12 -0.62
CA THR A 109 -20.84 11.25 -0.45
C THR A 109 -20.23 9.86 -0.21
N SER A 110 -19.26 9.49 -1.04
CA SER A 110 -18.53 8.24 -0.89
C SER A 110 -17.31 8.46 0.01
N VAL A 111 -17.30 7.81 1.17
CA VAL A 111 -16.16 7.86 2.10
C VAL A 111 -15.41 6.54 2.02
N THR A 112 -14.15 6.60 1.60
CA THR A 112 -13.27 5.44 1.59
C THR A 112 -12.48 5.39 2.90
N HIS A 113 -12.69 4.31 3.65
CA HIS A 113 -11.92 4.03 4.86
C HIS A 113 -10.82 3.03 4.58
N TYR A 114 -9.59 3.39 4.89
CA TYR A 114 -8.43 2.50 4.79
C TYR A 114 -8.31 1.70 6.09
N SER A 115 -8.36 0.36 5.97
CA SER A 115 -8.11 -0.49 7.13
C SER A 115 -6.60 -0.60 7.41
N ASP A 116 -6.26 -1.05 8.60
CA ASP A 116 -4.89 -1.40 9.00
C ASP A 116 -4.35 -2.67 8.31
N LYS A 117 -5.14 -3.30 7.43
CA LYS A 117 -4.86 -4.61 6.84
C LYS A 117 -4.36 -4.48 5.42
N VAL A 118 -3.26 -5.18 5.14
CA VAL A 118 -2.66 -5.33 3.82
C VAL A 118 -2.47 -6.79 3.53
N VAL A 119 -2.76 -7.21 2.31
CA VAL A 119 -2.54 -8.57 1.83
C VAL A 119 -1.62 -8.55 0.62
N ALA A 120 -0.81 -9.61 0.47
CA ALA A 120 0.06 -9.78 -0.68
C ALA A 120 0.06 -11.24 -1.14
N THR A 121 0.25 -11.42 -2.45
CA THR A 121 0.55 -12.71 -3.04
C THR A 121 1.80 -12.57 -3.89
N LEU A 122 2.80 -13.39 -3.61
CA LEU A 122 4.07 -13.42 -4.31
C LEU A 122 4.25 -14.78 -4.98
N PHE A 123 4.85 -14.77 -6.15
CA PHE A 123 5.18 -15.97 -6.93
C PHE A 123 6.69 -16.18 -6.87
N GLY A 124 7.07 -17.43 -6.57
CA GLY A 124 8.44 -17.87 -6.52
C GLY A 124 8.99 -18.21 -7.93
N ASP A 125 10.28 -17.96 -8.12
CA ASP A 125 10.99 -18.32 -9.37
C ASP A 125 11.23 -19.84 -9.53
N GLN A 126 10.94 -20.63 -8.48
CA GLN A 126 11.01 -22.10 -8.49
C GLN A 126 9.61 -22.76 -8.44
N GLY A 127 8.54 -21.97 -8.43
CA GLY A 127 7.16 -22.44 -8.55
C GLY A 127 6.34 -22.42 -7.27
N ASP A 128 6.94 -22.04 -6.15
CA ASP A 128 6.21 -21.85 -4.90
C ASP A 128 5.38 -20.55 -4.92
N VAL A 129 4.36 -20.50 -4.07
CA VAL A 129 3.52 -19.31 -3.86
C VAL A 129 3.60 -18.90 -2.40
N MET A 130 3.76 -17.61 -2.16
CA MET A 130 3.77 -17.03 -0.82
C MET A 130 2.59 -16.09 -0.66
N ARG A 131 1.82 -16.25 0.42
CA ARG A 131 0.73 -15.35 0.81
C ARG A 131 1.07 -14.64 2.10
N CYS A 132 0.99 -13.33 2.09
CA CYS A 132 1.29 -12.48 3.24
C CYS A 132 0.06 -11.68 3.67
N ARG A 133 0.00 -11.43 4.97
CA ARG A 133 -0.93 -10.48 5.60
C ARG A 133 -0.14 -9.59 6.54
N PHE A 134 -0.38 -8.30 6.46
CA PHE A 134 0.26 -7.31 7.32
C PHE A 134 -0.82 -6.53 8.07
N ARG A 135 -0.47 -6.06 9.26
CA ARG A 135 -1.22 -5.08 10.03
C ARG A 135 -0.35 -3.85 10.20
N LEU A 136 -0.80 -2.72 9.68
CA LEU A 136 -0.09 -1.46 9.74
C LEU A 136 -0.27 -0.80 11.10
N HIS A 137 0.77 -0.14 11.60
CA HIS A 137 0.69 0.72 12.78
C HIS A 137 0.05 2.08 12.42
N ASP A 138 0.31 2.57 11.21
CA ASP A 138 -0.24 3.80 10.67
C ASP A 138 -0.86 3.54 9.30
N PRO A 139 -2.20 3.26 9.23
CA PRO A 139 -2.88 2.99 7.97
C PRO A 139 -2.86 4.16 6.98
N GLU A 140 -2.75 5.40 7.47
CA GLU A 140 -2.73 6.58 6.62
C GLU A 140 -1.42 6.71 5.85
N ARG A 141 -0.33 6.26 6.45
CA ARG A 141 0.99 6.24 5.82
C ARG A 141 1.21 4.99 4.97
N GLY A 142 0.36 3.96 5.14
CA GLY A 142 0.53 2.68 4.47
C GLY A 142 1.79 1.92 4.92
N MET A 143 2.42 1.14 4.04
CA MET A 143 3.64 0.36 4.37
C MET A 143 4.77 1.20 4.98
N PRO A 144 5.04 2.44 4.55
CA PRO A 144 6.02 3.32 5.21
C PRO A 144 5.69 3.65 6.68
N GLY A 145 4.46 3.46 7.12
CA GLY A 145 4.03 3.67 8.52
C GLY A 145 4.44 2.57 9.48
N GLY A 146 5.04 1.50 8.96
CA GLY A 146 5.47 0.36 9.76
C GLY A 146 4.33 -0.61 10.10
N GLY A 147 4.71 -1.77 10.64
CA GLY A 147 3.72 -2.77 10.98
C GLY A 147 4.32 -4.13 11.34
N VAL A 148 3.43 -5.10 11.47
CA VAL A 148 3.76 -6.51 11.67
C VAL A 148 3.07 -7.35 10.60
N GLY A 149 3.64 -8.48 10.25
CA GLY A 149 3.07 -9.35 9.24
C GLY A 149 3.44 -10.81 9.38
N GLN A 150 2.71 -11.63 8.66
CA GLN A 150 2.97 -13.05 8.56
C GLN A 150 2.81 -13.49 7.10
N CYS A 151 3.73 -14.34 6.66
CA CYS A 151 3.65 -14.97 5.34
C CYS A 151 3.66 -16.49 5.48
N GLN A 152 2.98 -17.14 4.57
CA GLN A 152 2.92 -18.59 4.44
C GLN A 152 3.31 -18.99 3.02
N VAL A 153 4.24 -19.91 2.89
CA VAL A 153 4.73 -20.43 1.62
C VAL A 153 4.06 -21.79 1.35
N SER A 154 3.83 -22.10 0.09
CA SER A 154 3.20 -23.36 -0.33
C SER A 154 3.98 -24.62 0.10
N ASN A 155 5.29 -24.50 0.32
CA ASN A 155 6.15 -25.58 0.85
C ASN A 155 6.03 -25.81 2.37
N GLY A 156 5.12 -25.07 3.06
CA GLY A 156 4.89 -25.18 4.49
C GLY A 156 5.75 -24.27 5.36
N SER A 157 6.66 -23.48 4.78
CA SER A 157 7.40 -22.47 5.52
C SER A 157 6.51 -21.30 5.91
N HIS A 158 6.80 -20.70 7.08
CA HIS A 158 6.13 -19.48 7.53
C HIS A 158 7.16 -18.41 7.89
N ILE A 159 6.74 -17.16 7.80
CA ILE A 159 7.59 -15.99 8.05
C ILE A 159 6.83 -15.05 8.97
N ASP A 160 7.48 -14.64 10.07
CA ASP A 160 7.04 -13.51 10.87
C ASP A 160 7.89 -12.31 10.49
N ALA A 161 7.22 -11.16 10.25
CA ALA A 161 7.84 -9.96 9.72
C ALA A 161 7.44 -8.73 10.54
N HIS A 162 8.34 -7.74 10.60
CA HIS A 162 8.12 -6.45 11.25
C HIS A 162 8.86 -5.33 10.51
N PHE A 163 8.38 -4.13 10.56
CA PHE A 163 8.93 -2.98 9.85
C PHE A 163 8.46 -1.63 10.43
#